data_e99b8e9d35ab54aa9cdc576193006204
#
_entry.id   e99b8e9d35ab54aa9cdc576193006204
#
_cell.length_a   1.000
_cell.length_b   1.000
_cell.length_c   1.000
_cell.angle_alpha   90.00
_cell.angle_beta   90.00
_cell.angle_gamma   90.00
#
_symmetry.space_group_name_H-M   'P 1'
#
loop_
_entity.id
_entity.type
_entity.pdbx_description
1 polymer ?
#
loop_
_entity_poly.entity_id
_entity_poly.type
_entity_poly.pdbx_seq_one_letter_code
_entity_poly.pdbx_strand_id
1 'polypeptide(L)'
;FMNAFLIASLLLDRRPPRMKPSRYPAVSILIAAYNEEASIADTLRSIANQDYPGAFEVFVIDDGSHDRTAAIVDACDHDWLRLLRQPHNAGKSAALNRGLAEASHDLVVTLDADSFLYRDALRNLVERYMSDPPNTRAVAGTMLVRNSRRNWVTKAQEWDYFHGIAAIKRVQSLYQGTLVAQGAFSIYDRATLVEIGGWLDCVGEDIVLTWAML
;
A
#
# COMPACT_ATOMS: atom_id res chain seq x y z
N PHE A 1 -0.77 30.48 6.72
CA PHE A 1 -1.58 29.67 7.65
C PHE A 1 -1.20 28.19 7.59
N MET A 2 -1.15 27.55 6.40
CA MET A 2 -0.90 26.10 6.27
C MET A 2 0.47 25.66 6.80
N ASN A 3 1.54 26.39 6.50
CA ASN A 3 2.89 26.06 7.00
C ASN A 3 3.01 26.22 8.53
N ALA A 4 2.36 27.20 9.13
CA ALA A 4 2.34 27.36 10.58
C ALA A 4 1.60 26.23 11.27
N PHE A 5 0.50 25.78 10.68
CA PHE A 5 -0.26 24.62 11.16
C PHE A 5 0.54 23.32 11.04
N LEU A 6 1.28 23.13 9.94
CA LEU A 6 2.17 21.98 9.75
C LEU A 6 3.31 21.99 10.80
N ILE A 7 3.92 23.14 11.06
CA ILE A 7 4.98 23.28 12.08
C ILE A 7 4.41 22.99 13.47
N ALA A 8 3.26 23.55 13.81
CA ALA A 8 2.59 23.29 15.10
C ALA A 8 2.25 21.81 15.25
N SER A 9 1.76 21.15 14.20
CA SER A 9 1.45 19.72 14.23
C SER A 9 2.69 18.85 14.37
N LEU A 10 3.82 19.24 13.78
CA LEU A 10 5.11 18.55 13.97
C LEU A 10 5.61 18.66 15.42
N LEU A 11 5.43 19.82 16.05
CA LEU A 11 5.81 20.05 17.46
C LEU A 11 4.89 19.32 18.44
N LEU A 12 3.63 19.09 18.06
CA LEU A 12 2.63 18.38 18.86
C LEU A 12 2.56 16.87 18.56
N ASP A 13 3.36 16.39 17.61
CA ASP A 13 3.38 14.97 17.24
C ASP A 13 3.85 14.10 18.42
N ARG A 14 2.92 13.38 19.02
CA ARG A 14 3.14 12.46 20.14
C ARG A 14 3.08 10.99 19.74
N ARG A 15 3.19 10.69 18.44
CA ARG A 15 3.20 9.30 18.00
C ARG A 15 4.35 8.54 18.66
N PRO A 16 4.13 7.28 19.04
CA PRO A 16 5.21 6.45 19.55
C PRO A 16 6.38 6.42 18.55
N PRO A 17 7.64 6.41 19.02
CA PRO A 17 8.76 6.21 18.13
C PRO A 17 8.61 4.86 17.42
N ARG A 18 9.00 4.81 16.15
CA ARG A 18 9.02 3.53 15.43
C ARG A 18 10.05 2.61 16.05
N MET A 19 9.61 1.46 16.51
CA MET A 19 10.44 0.45 17.15
C MET A 19 10.57 -0.78 16.24
N LYS A 20 11.71 -1.44 16.32
CA LYS A 20 11.92 -2.74 15.70
C LYS A 20 11.19 -3.78 16.51
N PRO A 21 10.25 -4.55 15.94
CA PRO A 21 9.61 -5.64 16.66
C PRO A 21 10.61 -6.76 16.94
N SER A 22 10.40 -7.51 18.01
CA SER A 22 11.22 -8.70 18.34
C SER A 22 11.08 -9.80 17.29
N ARG A 23 9.93 -9.87 16.64
CA ARG A 23 9.63 -10.76 15.51
C ARG A 23 8.80 -10.00 14.48
N TYR A 24 9.22 -10.10 13.21
CA TYR A 24 8.46 -9.55 12.10
C TYR A 24 7.34 -10.51 11.71
N PRO A 25 6.06 -10.03 11.64
CA PRO A 25 4.94 -10.85 11.21
C PRO A 25 5.06 -11.19 9.73
N ALA A 26 4.42 -12.28 9.30
CA ALA A 26 4.27 -12.54 7.87
C ALA A 26 3.20 -11.63 7.27
N VAL A 27 3.33 -11.26 6.00
CA VAL A 27 2.41 -10.35 5.31
C VAL A 27 1.98 -10.91 3.95
N SER A 28 0.74 -10.64 3.55
CA SER A 28 0.21 -10.92 2.21
C SER A 28 0.15 -9.61 1.42
N ILE A 29 0.84 -9.52 0.29
CA ILE A 29 0.85 -8.35 -0.58
C ILE A 29 -0.12 -8.59 -1.73
N LEU A 30 -1.08 -7.69 -1.92
CA LEU A 30 -2.09 -7.75 -2.97
C LEU A 30 -1.82 -6.67 -4.02
N ILE A 31 -1.76 -7.08 -5.29
CA ILE A 31 -1.50 -6.22 -6.44
C ILE A 31 -2.60 -6.45 -7.47
N ALA A 32 -3.54 -5.51 -7.59
CA ALA A 32 -4.48 -5.52 -8.71
C ALA A 32 -3.78 -4.97 -9.96
N ALA A 33 -3.83 -5.71 -11.06
CA ALA A 33 -3.17 -5.34 -12.31
C ALA A 33 -4.12 -5.44 -13.51
N TYR A 34 -4.19 -4.38 -14.31
CA TYR A 34 -4.93 -4.35 -15.55
C TYR A 34 -4.17 -3.57 -16.63
N ASN A 35 -3.63 -4.28 -17.64
CA ASN A 35 -2.82 -3.71 -18.71
C ASN A 35 -1.58 -2.94 -18.20
N GLU A 36 -0.79 -3.62 -17.36
CA GLU A 36 0.41 -3.07 -16.70
C GLU A 36 1.72 -3.70 -17.19
N GLU A 37 1.78 -4.11 -18.46
CA GLU A 37 2.98 -4.73 -19.05
C GLU A 37 4.22 -3.85 -18.95
N ALA A 38 4.05 -2.50 -18.90
CA ALA A 38 5.14 -1.55 -18.84
C ALA A 38 5.80 -1.43 -17.45
N SER A 39 5.08 -1.79 -16.38
CA SER A 39 5.44 -1.47 -14.99
C SER A 39 5.59 -2.69 -14.10
N ILE A 40 4.76 -3.73 -14.29
CA ILE A 40 4.64 -4.86 -13.36
C ILE A 40 5.97 -5.58 -13.10
N ALA A 41 6.86 -5.72 -14.10
CA ALA A 41 8.17 -6.33 -13.91
C ALA A 41 9.06 -5.54 -12.96
N ASP A 42 9.03 -4.20 -13.04
CA ASP A 42 9.80 -3.32 -12.14
C ASP A 42 9.21 -3.36 -10.71
N THR A 43 7.89 -3.42 -10.59
CA THR A 43 7.19 -3.56 -9.31
C THR A 43 7.60 -4.86 -8.61
N LEU A 44 7.51 -6.01 -9.29
CA LEU A 44 7.91 -7.32 -8.74
C LEU A 44 9.39 -7.35 -8.38
N ARG A 45 10.27 -6.77 -9.22
CA ARG A 45 11.70 -6.66 -8.90
C ARG A 45 11.93 -5.82 -7.64
N SER A 46 11.15 -4.77 -7.42
CA SER A 46 11.25 -3.94 -6.22
C SER A 46 10.84 -4.69 -4.95
N ILE A 47 9.84 -5.59 -5.06
CA ILE A 47 9.42 -6.47 -3.98
C ILE A 47 10.50 -7.52 -3.67
N ALA A 48 11.08 -8.15 -4.70
CA ALA A 48 12.17 -9.12 -4.53
C ALA A 48 13.41 -8.54 -3.81
N ASN A 49 13.62 -7.21 -3.94
CA ASN A 49 14.73 -6.49 -3.30
C ASN A 49 14.38 -5.92 -1.90
N GLN A 50 13.24 -6.27 -1.32
CA GLN A 50 12.88 -5.76 0.01
C GLN A 50 13.81 -6.30 1.10
N ASP A 51 14.25 -5.40 1.98
CA ASP A 51 14.93 -5.73 3.23
C ASP A 51 13.88 -5.95 4.32
N TYR A 52 13.13 -7.04 4.22
CA TYR A 52 12.09 -7.42 5.18
C TYR A 52 12.45 -8.73 5.85
N PRO A 53 12.66 -8.76 7.19
CA PRO A 53 13.07 -9.98 7.90
C PRO A 53 11.97 -11.01 8.09
N GLY A 54 10.69 -10.63 7.93
CA GLY A 54 9.54 -11.53 8.00
C GLY A 54 9.29 -12.25 6.68
N ALA A 55 8.48 -13.30 6.72
CA ALA A 55 7.99 -13.93 5.50
C ALA A 55 6.96 -13.03 4.79
N PHE A 56 6.83 -13.16 3.48
CA PHE A 56 5.74 -12.55 2.72
C PHE A 56 5.32 -13.44 1.56
N GLU A 57 4.08 -13.29 1.15
CA GLU A 57 3.52 -13.82 -0.10
C GLU A 57 2.96 -12.67 -0.94
N VAL A 58 2.94 -12.83 -2.24
CA VAL A 58 2.45 -11.83 -3.18
C VAL A 58 1.42 -12.44 -4.09
N PHE A 59 0.26 -11.82 -4.15
CA PHE A 59 -0.78 -12.12 -5.12
C PHE A 59 -0.84 -11.00 -6.13
N VAL A 60 -0.54 -11.28 -7.38
CA VAL A 60 -0.88 -10.41 -8.51
C VAL A 60 -2.21 -10.89 -9.04
N ILE A 61 -3.20 -10.02 -8.99
CA ILE A 61 -4.54 -10.29 -9.51
C ILE A 61 -4.66 -9.60 -10.87
N ASP A 62 -4.52 -10.39 -11.91
CA ASP A 62 -4.71 -9.93 -13.29
C ASP A 62 -6.22 -9.80 -13.57
N ASP A 63 -6.69 -8.57 -13.65
CA ASP A 63 -8.09 -8.22 -13.83
C ASP A 63 -8.51 -8.24 -15.30
N GLY A 64 -8.20 -9.34 -16.00
CA GLY A 64 -8.55 -9.56 -17.39
C GLY A 64 -7.75 -8.71 -18.36
N SER A 65 -6.43 -8.57 -18.17
CA SER A 65 -5.55 -7.84 -19.08
C SER A 65 -5.56 -8.40 -20.49
N HIS A 66 -5.39 -7.52 -21.47
CA HIS A 66 -5.29 -7.86 -22.91
C HIS A 66 -3.86 -7.75 -23.44
N ASP A 67 -2.93 -7.22 -22.63
CA ASP A 67 -1.51 -7.07 -22.92
C ASP A 67 -0.68 -8.26 -22.34
N ARG A 68 0.62 -8.07 -22.21
CA ARG A 68 1.52 -9.10 -21.69
C ARG A 68 1.63 -9.13 -20.16
N THR A 69 0.77 -8.42 -19.42
CA THR A 69 0.85 -8.34 -17.96
C THR A 69 0.92 -9.73 -17.32
N ALA A 70 -0.05 -10.59 -17.59
CA ALA A 70 -0.10 -11.94 -17.02
C ALA A 70 1.11 -12.80 -17.43
N ALA A 71 1.54 -12.70 -18.69
CA ALA A 71 2.69 -13.45 -19.19
C ALA A 71 4.00 -13.02 -18.51
N ILE A 72 4.17 -11.73 -18.19
CA ILE A 72 5.31 -11.20 -17.48
C ILE A 72 5.33 -11.73 -16.04
N VAL A 73 4.19 -11.77 -15.37
CA VAL A 73 4.10 -12.31 -13.99
C VAL A 73 4.38 -13.80 -13.96
N ASP A 74 3.83 -14.60 -14.90
CA ASP A 74 4.10 -16.05 -15.01
C ASP A 74 5.57 -16.37 -15.27
N ALA A 75 6.29 -15.48 -15.96
CA ALA A 75 7.71 -15.65 -16.23
C ALA A 75 8.60 -15.34 -15.00
N CYS A 76 8.04 -14.81 -13.92
CA CYS A 76 8.76 -14.53 -12.67
C CYS A 76 8.78 -15.79 -11.80
N ASP A 77 9.93 -16.43 -11.69
CA ASP A 77 10.12 -17.65 -10.88
C ASP A 77 10.48 -17.28 -9.43
N HIS A 78 9.44 -17.07 -8.62
CA HIS A 78 9.57 -16.78 -7.19
C HIS A 78 8.54 -17.58 -6.38
N ASP A 79 8.99 -18.35 -5.40
CA ASP A 79 8.14 -19.19 -4.52
C ASP A 79 7.06 -18.39 -3.76
N TRP A 80 7.33 -17.12 -3.51
CA TRP A 80 6.40 -16.21 -2.81
C TRP A 80 5.37 -15.55 -3.73
N LEU A 81 5.45 -15.72 -5.08
CA LEU A 81 4.59 -15.05 -6.06
C LEU A 81 3.50 -16.00 -6.58
N ARG A 82 2.28 -15.51 -6.62
CA ARG A 82 1.12 -16.20 -7.21
C ARG A 82 0.34 -15.27 -8.12
N LEU A 83 0.02 -15.74 -9.32
CA LEU A 83 -0.85 -15.05 -10.27
C LEU A 83 -2.28 -15.59 -10.16
N LEU A 84 -3.23 -14.68 -9.90
CA LEU A 84 -4.67 -14.96 -9.92
C LEU A 84 -5.27 -14.27 -11.15
N ARG A 85 -5.86 -15.04 -12.09
CA ARG A 85 -6.44 -14.48 -13.30
C ARG A 85 -7.94 -14.33 -13.16
N GLN A 86 -8.47 -13.17 -13.54
CA GLN A 86 -9.90 -12.96 -13.72
C GLN A 86 -10.26 -13.09 -15.21
N PRO A 87 -11.46 -13.61 -15.54
CA PRO A 87 -11.85 -13.83 -16.93
C PRO A 87 -12.15 -12.53 -17.68
N HIS A 88 -12.44 -11.44 -16.98
CA HIS A 88 -12.74 -10.12 -17.51
C HIS A 88 -12.43 -9.05 -16.46
N ASN A 89 -12.31 -7.81 -16.90
CA ASN A 89 -12.11 -6.68 -16.00
C ASN A 89 -13.36 -6.48 -15.13
N ALA A 90 -13.20 -6.65 -13.83
CA ALA A 90 -14.24 -6.46 -12.82
C ALA A 90 -13.92 -5.27 -11.88
N GLY A 91 -12.81 -4.57 -12.11
CA GLY A 91 -12.37 -3.42 -11.36
C GLY A 91 -11.43 -3.75 -10.18
N LYS A 92 -10.68 -2.73 -9.75
CA LYS A 92 -9.65 -2.83 -8.70
C LYS A 92 -10.18 -3.45 -7.41
N SER A 93 -11.36 -3.03 -6.95
CA SER A 93 -11.99 -3.54 -5.74
C SER A 93 -12.27 -5.04 -5.81
N ALA A 94 -12.81 -5.51 -6.93
CA ALA A 94 -13.07 -6.93 -7.15
C ALA A 94 -11.78 -7.75 -7.18
N ALA A 95 -10.73 -7.22 -7.84
CA ALA A 95 -9.41 -7.84 -7.87
C ALA A 95 -8.80 -7.94 -6.47
N LEU A 96 -8.81 -6.86 -5.69
CA LEU A 96 -8.29 -6.86 -4.31
C LEU A 96 -9.07 -7.82 -3.40
N ASN A 97 -10.40 -7.87 -3.51
CA ASN A 97 -11.23 -8.81 -2.76
C ASN A 97 -10.94 -10.27 -3.12
N ARG A 98 -10.67 -10.56 -4.40
CA ARG A 98 -10.21 -11.87 -4.83
C ARG A 98 -8.88 -12.24 -4.18
N GLY A 99 -7.92 -11.32 -4.14
CA GLY A 99 -6.64 -11.50 -3.46
C GLY A 99 -6.80 -11.67 -1.95
N LEU A 100 -7.70 -10.91 -1.32
CA LEU A 100 -7.99 -11.00 0.11
C LEU A 100 -8.51 -12.39 0.50
N ALA A 101 -9.33 -13.01 -0.35
CA ALA A 101 -9.84 -14.35 -0.12
C ALA A 101 -8.74 -15.43 -0.11
N GLU A 102 -7.68 -15.23 -0.87
CA GLU A 102 -6.54 -16.16 -0.96
C GLU A 102 -5.43 -15.82 0.06
N ALA A 103 -5.44 -14.61 0.64
CA ALA A 103 -4.43 -14.16 1.59
C ALA A 103 -4.43 -15.02 2.85
N SER A 104 -3.23 -15.52 3.25
CA SER A 104 -3.08 -16.44 4.38
C SER A 104 -2.57 -15.77 5.66
N HIS A 105 -2.02 -14.55 5.58
CA HIS A 105 -1.43 -13.87 6.71
C HIS A 105 -2.38 -12.83 7.36
N ASP A 106 -2.13 -12.53 8.64
CA ASP A 106 -2.96 -11.60 9.41
C ASP A 106 -2.84 -10.15 8.95
N LEU A 107 -1.75 -9.81 8.28
CA LEU A 107 -1.51 -8.47 7.74
C LEU A 107 -1.54 -8.49 6.22
N VAL A 108 -2.36 -7.62 5.66
CA VAL A 108 -2.52 -7.44 4.21
C VAL A 108 -1.93 -6.11 3.80
N VAL A 109 -1.10 -6.12 2.76
CA VAL A 109 -0.52 -4.91 2.16
C VAL A 109 -1.06 -4.77 0.75
N THR A 110 -1.63 -3.62 0.42
CA THR A 110 -1.95 -3.28 -0.97
C THR A 110 -0.77 -2.58 -1.64
N LEU A 111 -0.56 -2.85 -2.91
CA LEU A 111 0.43 -2.17 -3.74
C LEU A 111 -0.11 -2.02 -5.16
N ASP A 112 0.00 -0.82 -5.73
CA ASP A 112 -0.38 -0.62 -7.14
C ASP A 112 0.64 -1.27 -8.08
N ALA A 113 0.18 -1.79 -9.20
CA ALA A 113 0.97 -2.54 -10.17
C ALA A 113 2.06 -1.70 -10.89
N ASP A 114 1.95 -0.36 -10.81
CA ASP A 114 2.91 0.62 -11.33
C ASP A 114 3.79 1.25 -10.24
N SER A 115 3.69 0.78 -9.00
CA SER A 115 4.41 1.31 -7.86
C SER A 115 5.74 0.59 -7.64
N PHE A 116 6.77 1.37 -7.29
CA PHE A 116 8.11 0.86 -6.99
C PHE A 116 8.44 1.06 -5.51
N LEU A 117 8.76 -0.02 -4.80
CA LEU A 117 9.12 0.03 -3.39
C LEU A 117 10.61 0.35 -3.19
N TYR A 118 10.91 1.31 -2.31
CA TYR A 118 12.26 1.44 -1.77
C TYR A 118 12.62 0.20 -0.95
N ARG A 119 13.91 -0.13 -0.90
CA ARG A 119 14.43 -1.36 -0.26
C ARG A 119 13.92 -1.62 1.16
N ASP A 120 13.67 -0.57 1.93
CA ASP A 120 13.22 -0.64 3.32
C ASP A 120 11.73 -0.30 3.50
N ALA A 121 10.98 -0.13 2.41
CA ALA A 121 9.60 0.36 2.47
C ALA A 121 8.68 -0.59 3.24
N LEU A 122 8.69 -1.88 2.91
CA LEU A 122 7.85 -2.88 3.59
C LEU A 122 8.21 -2.98 5.08
N ARG A 123 9.49 -3.04 5.41
CA ARG A 123 9.96 -3.06 6.79
C ARG A 123 9.47 -1.83 7.55
N ASN A 124 9.64 -0.64 6.98
CA ASN A 124 9.25 0.61 7.62
C ASN A 124 7.73 0.69 7.85
N LEU A 125 6.92 0.18 6.91
CA LEU A 125 5.47 0.14 7.00
C LEU A 125 5.02 -0.78 8.14
N VAL A 126 5.57 -2.00 8.20
CA VAL A 126 5.26 -2.97 9.27
C VAL A 126 5.75 -2.49 10.64
N GLU A 127 6.97 -1.96 10.74
CA GLU A 127 7.47 -1.37 11.99
C GLU A 127 6.57 -0.24 12.48
N ARG A 128 6.04 0.59 11.56
CA ARG A 128 5.10 1.64 11.92
C ARG A 128 3.79 1.05 12.45
N TYR A 129 3.21 0.09 11.76
CA TYR A 129 1.99 -0.59 12.18
C TYR A 129 2.14 -1.23 13.57
N MET A 130 3.25 -1.93 13.80
CA MET A 130 3.53 -2.60 15.09
C MET A 130 3.86 -1.63 16.24
N SER A 131 4.20 -0.39 15.95
CA SER A 131 4.53 0.64 16.94
C SER A 131 3.34 1.53 17.28
N ASP A 132 2.29 1.51 16.49
CA ASP A 132 1.06 2.25 16.74
C ASP A 132 0.18 1.53 17.80
N PRO A 133 -0.83 2.19 18.38
CA PRO A 133 -1.69 1.58 19.38
C PRO A 133 -2.29 0.24 18.95
N PRO A 134 -2.58 -0.70 19.87
CA PRO A 134 -3.07 -2.05 19.55
C PRO A 134 -4.40 -2.09 18.76
N ASN A 135 -5.17 -1.02 18.79
CA ASN A 135 -6.41 -0.86 18.02
C ASN A 135 -6.20 -0.28 16.62
N THR A 136 -4.95 -0.09 16.17
CA THR A 136 -4.65 0.36 14.80
C THR A 136 -5.08 -0.70 13.80
N ARG A 137 -5.95 -0.33 12.86
CA ARG A 137 -6.49 -1.22 11.82
C ARG A 137 -5.82 -1.06 10.48
N ALA A 138 -5.27 0.13 10.20
CA ALA A 138 -4.56 0.40 8.96
C ALA A 138 -3.46 1.44 9.14
N VAL A 139 -2.40 1.34 8.35
CA VAL A 139 -1.36 2.37 8.23
C VAL A 139 -1.06 2.62 6.75
N ALA A 140 -1.14 3.88 6.36
CA ALA A 140 -0.81 4.30 5.01
C ALA A 140 0.69 4.55 4.85
N GLY A 141 1.27 4.02 3.79
CA GLY A 141 2.61 4.35 3.37
C GLY A 141 2.71 5.75 2.74
N THR A 142 3.93 6.19 2.46
CA THR A 142 4.19 7.45 1.77
C THR A 142 4.52 7.18 0.33
N MET A 143 3.81 7.84 -0.59
CA MET A 143 4.07 7.80 -2.02
C MET A 143 4.95 8.98 -2.43
N LEU A 144 5.97 8.71 -3.26
CA LEU A 144 6.88 9.70 -3.82
C LEU A 144 6.90 9.59 -5.34
N VAL A 145 7.13 10.70 -6.03
CA VAL A 145 7.22 10.73 -7.49
C VAL A 145 8.59 10.20 -7.93
N ARG A 146 8.63 9.03 -8.59
CA ARG A 146 9.86 8.33 -8.99
C ARG A 146 10.78 9.17 -9.90
N ASN A 147 10.20 9.94 -10.80
CA ASN A 147 10.92 10.75 -11.79
C ASN A 147 11.02 12.25 -11.42
N SER A 148 10.90 12.59 -10.15
CA SER A 148 10.80 13.96 -9.64
C SER A 148 11.94 14.87 -10.08
N ARG A 149 13.13 14.30 -10.36
CA ARG A 149 14.31 15.08 -10.75
C ARG A 149 14.51 15.24 -12.25
N ARG A 150 13.57 14.78 -13.08
CA ARG A 150 13.71 14.80 -14.53
C ARG A 150 13.50 16.20 -15.12
N ASN A 151 12.59 16.98 -14.56
CA ASN A 151 12.33 18.37 -14.93
C ASN A 151 11.68 19.14 -13.77
N TRP A 152 11.45 20.45 -13.96
CA TRP A 152 10.87 21.29 -12.90
C TRP A 152 9.38 20.97 -12.63
N VAL A 153 8.63 20.48 -13.61
CA VAL A 153 7.22 20.06 -13.44
C VAL A 153 7.13 18.86 -12.50
N THR A 154 8.00 17.86 -12.71
CA THR A 154 8.03 16.67 -11.85
C THR A 154 8.54 16.98 -10.45
N LYS A 155 9.42 18.00 -10.28
CA LYS A 155 9.79 18.52 -8.95
C LYS A 155 8.62 19.23 -8.25
N ALA A 156 7.84 20.02 -8.99
CA ALA A 156 6.65 20.65 -8.44
C ALA A 156 5.60 19.59 -8.03
N GLN A 157 5.44 18.54 -8.81
CA GLN A 157 4.58 17.40 -8.50
C GLN A 157 5.06 16.65 -7.24
N GLU A 158 6.37 16.40 -7.07
CA GLU A 158 6.94 15.83 -5.84
C GLU A 158 6.63 16.70 -4.62
N TRP A 159 6.77 18.01 -4.77
CA TRP A 159 6.44 18.96 -3.72
C TRP A 159 4.97 18.95 -3.34
N ASP A 160 4.09 18.86 -4.34
CA ASP A 160 2.64 18.77 -4.14
C ASP A 160 2.25 17.46 -3.44
N TYR A 161 2.82 16.33 -3.86
CA TYR A 161 2.64 15.03 -3.20
C TYR A 161 3.16 15.01 -1.76
N PHE A 162 4.32 15.62 -1.52
CA PHE A 162 4.88 15.72 -0.17
C PHE A 162 3.97 16.53 0.75
N HIS A 163 3.47 17.68 0.31
CA HIS A 163 2.60 18.55 1.10
C HIS A 163 1.16 18.02 1.15
N GLY A 164 0.61 17.61 0.03
CA GLY A 164 -0.78 17.17 -0.08
C GLY A 164 -1.05 15.79 0.54
N ILE A 165 -0.03 14.93 0.60
CA ILE A 165 -0.19 13.56 1.10
C ILE A 165 0.58 13.35 2.40
N ALA A 166 1.90 13.43 2.38
CA ALA A 166 2.71 13.04 3.53
C ALA A 166 2.50 13.97 4.73
N ALA A 167 2.50 15.29 4.51
CA ALA A 167 2.34 16.27 5.58
C ALA A 167 0.91 16.28 6.14
N ILE A 168 -0.11 16.21 5.27
CA ILE A 168 -1.52 16.18 5.71
C ILE A 168 -1.80 14.89 6.49
N LYS A 169 -1.35 13.73 6.04
CA LYS A 169 -1.51 12.47 6.78
C LYS A 169 -0.85 12.50 8.15
N ARG A 170 0.30 13.16 8.25
CA ARG A 170 0.96 13.35 9.54
C ARG A 170 0.13 14.22 10.49
N VAL A 171 -0.54 15.27 9.97
CA VAL A 171 -1.47 16.08 10.74
C VAL A 171 -2.69 15.28 11.16
N GLN A 172 -3.28 14.51 10.25
CA GLN A 172 -4.46 13.68 10.54
C GLN A 172 -4.16 12.64 11.64
N SER A 173 -2.96 12.08 11.66
CA SER A 173 -2.56 11.11 12.70
C SER A 173 -2.53 11.70 14.12
N LEU A 174 -2.48 13.05 14.28
CA LEU A 174 -2.63 13.70 15.59
C LEU A 174 -4.05 13.57 16.16
N TYR A 175 -5.03 13.39 15.30
CA TYR A 175 -6.43 13.20 15.66
C TYR A 175 -6.84 11.73 15.73
N GLN A 176 -5.85 10.84 15.87
CA GLN A 176 -6.02 9.39 16.00
C GLN A 176 -6.67 8.68 14.79
N GLY A 177 -6.63 9.29 13.61
CA GLY A 177 -7.16 8.68 12.41
C GLY A 177 -6.53 9.26 11.14
N THR A 178 -6.42 8.45 10.09
CA THR A 178 -6.18 8.94 8.74
C THR A 178 -7.51 8.98 8.00
N LEU A 179 -7.76 10.02 7.20
CA LEU A 179 -8.97 10.08 6.38
C LEU A 179 -8.94 9.07 5.23
N VAL A 180 -7.73 8.66 4.81
CA VAL A 180 -7.55 7.71 3.71
C VAL A 180 -6.30 6.86 3.91
N ALA A 181 -6.47 5.55 4.04
CA ALA A 181 -5.40 4.58 3.83
C ALA A 181 -5.32 4.31 2.31
N GLN A 182 -4.34 4.90 1.63
CA GLN A 182 -4.25 4.85 0.16
C GLN A 182 -4.06 3.42 -0.34
N GLY A 183 -4.82 3.00 -1.35
CA GLY A 183 -4.67 1.70 -2.00
C GLY A 183 -3.33 1.46 -2.67
N ALA A 184 -2.62 2.52 -2.99
CA ALA A 184 -1.32 2.45 -3.67
C ALA A 184 -0.20 1.80 -2.82
N PHE A 185 -0.18 2.02 -1.50
CA PHE A 185 0.71 1.34 -0.56
C PHE A 185 0.22 1.55 0.87
N SER A 186 -0.45 0.55 1.42
CA SER A 186 -0.98 0.59 2.80
C SER A 186 -1.00 -0.82 3.39
N ILE A 187 -0.96 -0.89 4.73
CA ILE A 187 -1.08 -2.15 5.47
C ILE A 187 -2.37 -2.13 6.28
N TYR A 188 -3.02 -3.27 6.36
CA TYR A 188 -4.30 -3.47 7.01
C TYR A 188 -4.31 -4.72 7.87
N ASP A 189 -5.10 -4.71 8.93
CA ASP A 189 -5.50 -5.90 9.67
C ASP A 189 -6.48 -6.73 8.81
N ARG A 190 -6.11 -7.98 8.48
CA ARG A 190 -6.90 -8.85 7.62
C ARG A 190 -8.28 -9.16 8.22
N ALA A 191 -8.34 -9.40 9.52
CA ALA A 191 -9.61 -9.71 10.19
C ALA A 191 -10.61 -8.57 10.04
N THR A 192 -10.14 -7.33 10.23
CA THR A 192 -10.95 -6.12 10.03
C THR A 192 -11.38 -5.97 8.57
N LEU A 193 -10.48 -6.21 7.58
CA LEU A 193 -10.86 -6.18 6.16
C LEU A 193 -11.99 -7.17 5.84
N VAL A 194 -11.91 -8.38 6.38
CA VAL A 194 -12.95 -9.41 6.17
C VAL A 194 -14.26 -9.02 6.86
N GLU A 195 -14.19 -8.50 8.09
CA GLU A 195 -15.36 -8.07 8.87
C GLU A 195 -16.17 -6.98 8.16
N ILE A 196 -15.50 -5.99 7.56
CA ILE A 196 -16.18 -4.89 6.84
C ILE A 196 -16.57 -5.25 5.40
N GLY A 197 -16.26 -6.48 4.94
CA GLY A 197 -16.61 -6.97 3.60
C GLY A 197 -15.63 -6.58 2.49
N GLY A 198 -14.40 -6.12 2.84
CA GLY A 198 -13.36 -5.74 1.88
C GLY A 198 -13.62 -4.41 1.17
N TRP A 199 -13.10 -4.28 -0.05
CA TRP A 199 -13.23 -3.06 -0.87
C TRP A 199 -14.57 -3.02 -1.59
N LEU A 200 -15.30 -1.92 -1.42
CA LEU A 200 -16.56 -1.68 -2.14
C LEU A 200 -16.26 -1.18 -3.56
N ASP A 201 -17.09 -1.58 -4.52
CA ASP A 201 -17.03 -1.08 -5.89
C ASP A 201 -17.68 0.31 -5.97
N CYS A 202 -16.88 1.33 -5.69
CA CYS A 202 -17.28 2.73 -5.73
C CYS A 202 -16.09 3.64 -6.01
N VAL A 203 -16.38 4.86 -6.47
CA VAL A 203 -15.35 5.89 -6.61
C VAL A 203 -14.85 6.32 -5.23
N GLY A 204 -13.55 6.21 -5.00
CA GLY A 204 -12.94 6.52 -3.70
C GLY A 204 -13.08 5.37 -2.71
N GLU A 205 -12.98 4.14 -3.18
CA GLU A 205 -13.03 2.90 -2.39
C GLU A 205 -12.12 2.94 -1.16
N ASP A 206 -10.94 3.59 -1.27
CA ASP A 206 -9.98 3.75 -0.18
C ASP A 206 -10.52 4.63 0.96
N ILE A 207 -11.29 5.68 0.62
CA ILE A 207 -11.93 6.56 1.59
C ILE A 207 -13.01 5.79 2.34
N VAL A 208 -13.89 5.13 1.58
CA VAL A 208 -15.01 4.35 2.14
C VAL A 208 -14.49 3.23 3.02
N LEU A 209 -13.47 2.49 2.56
CA LEU A 209 -12.81 1.45 3.34
C LEU A 209 -12.23 2.00 4.65
N THR A 210 -11.50 3.13 4.57
CA THR A 210 -10.89 3.74 5.75
C THR A 210 -11.94 4.16 6.77
N TRP A 211 -13.04 4.72 6.32
CA TRP A 211 -14.13 5.15 7.22
C TRP A 211 -14.90 3.99 7.83
N ALA A 212 -15.00 2.87 7.13
CA ALA A 212 -15.59 1.64 7.67
C ALA A 212 -14.73 0.99 8.78
N MET A 213 -13.43 1.35 8.85
CA MET A 213 -12.50 0.87 9.88
C MET A 213 -12.45 1.76 11.14
N LEU A 214 -13.03 2.97 11.10
CA LEU A 214 -13.06 3.91 12.23
C LEU A 214 -14.23 3.62 13.16
#